data_0de8f957a676ccc4a3700b0e3958a29d
#
_entry.id   0de8f957a676ccc4a3700b0e3958a29d
#
_cell.length_a   1.000
_cell.length_b   1.000
_cell.length_c   1.000
_cell.angle_alpha   90.00
_cell.angle_beta   90.00
_cell.angle_gamma   90.00
#
_symmetry.space_group_name_H-M   'P 1'
#
loop_
_entity.id
_entity.type
_entity.pdbx_description
1 polymer ?
#
loop_
_entity_poly.entity_id
_entity_poly.type
_entity_poly.pdbx_seq_one_letter_code
_entity_poly.pdbx_strand_id
1 'polypeptide(L)'
;MPDFSTRVAVERLLQAERGGYRKPFGSAHSLGLVYPNTYHVGMSNLGFQIVHRLVNEFPDWLCERFFTDFDPPIALESLQPPTSFDILAFSVSFELDYFHVLDFLVRSGIPPRAVDRGPEWPVIVCGGVCVDVNPHPICEFVDLVVNAEAEVALPDLLSLYREHRGDRRAFLNAASQLPGTFVTPPAANRYDVPGPHVEAGRIPVPDRVIAPQLGKIPRCTHIVTPNTEFSDMVLVELARGCPYRCTFCFVGHNLNPYRTVPLEILKEWIAERRTQTERFGFVASAVASHPQIDELCAYCDELDVRVSYSSLRAEDVTLPMLRTLARSGARSLTVAPEAGSFRLRRLLGKARLPDERLFWVIENALRLGMPNLKLYFMVGIPTETEDDVLAIPELLRRLQREFVAGSRPWGRIGSLSLNLSVFVPIPSTPLAKFEPLPVDTVRHHLAILERQLRKVQNVRFQMPSLALAQAQRILVQGDLRSAEFLKLAHAHGGNWRAALREWDELAARAVMA
;
A
#
# COMPACT_ATOMS: atom_id res chain seq x y z
N MET A 1 12.70 -15.86 25.09
CA MET A 1 11.22 -15.87 25.17
C MET A 1 10.76 -14.46 25.43
N PRO A 2 9.65 -13.99 24.82
CA PRO A 2 9.14 -12.64 25.06
C PRO A 2 8.75 -12.46 26.54
N ASP A 3 8.86 -11.25 27.03
CA ASP A 3 8.48 -10.90 28.39
C ASP A 3 6.96 -11.03 28.60
N PHE A 4 6.53 -10.89 29.87
CA PHE A 4 5.12 -11.05 30.23
C PHE A 4 4.24 -9.98 29.58
N SER A 5 4.72 -8.74 29.47
CA SER A 5 3.95 -7.63 28.87
C SER A 5 3.67 -7.85 27.39
N THR A 6 4.67 -8.31 26.65
CA THR A 6 4.57 -8.69 25.22
C THR A 6 3.59 -9.83 25.00
N ARG A 7 3.63 -10.88 25.84
CA ARG A 7 2.66 -12.00 25.76
C ARG A 7 1.23 -11.53 25.97
N VAL A 8 0.99 -10.69 26.96
CA VAL A 8 -0.35 -10.12 27.22
C VAL A 8 -0.83 -9.25 26.06
N ALA A 9 0.07 -8.47 25.45
CA ALA A 9 -0.26 -7.64 24.29
C ALA A 9 -0.68 -8.51 23.08
N VAL A 10 0.11 -9.53 22.78
CA VAL A 10 -0.20 -10.48 21.69
C VAL A 10 -1.53 -11.21 21.96
N GLU A 11 -1.72 -11.71 23.18
CA GLU A 11 -2.94 -12.42 23.54
C GLU A 11 -4.19 -11.55 23.35
N ARG A 12 -4.12 -10.27 23.74
CA ARG A 12 -5.23 -9.30 23.51
C ARG A 12 -5.54 -9.11 22.03
N LEU A 13 -4.51 -9.02 21.17
CA LEU A 13 -4.72 -8.91 19.73
C LEU A 13 -5.42 -10.17 19.19
N LEU A 14 -4.91 -11.36 19.54
CA LEU A 14 -5.46 -12.63 19.08
C LEU A 14 -6.87 -12.91 19.61
N GLN A 15 -7.19 -12.50 20.83
CA GLN A 15 -8.54 -12.63 21.40
C GLN A 15 -9.55 -11.70 20.73
N ALA A 16 -9.09 -10.57 20.19
CA ALA A 16 -9.94 -9.63 19.48
C ALA A 16 -10.19 -10.06 18.01
N GLU A 17 -9.46 -11.03 17.50
CA GLU A 17 -9.62 -11.55 16.14
C GLU A 17 -10.76 -12.58 16.04
N ARG A 18 -11.50 -12.51 14.93
CA ARG A 18 -12.47 -13.52 14.50
C ARG A 18 -12.02 -14.11 13.17
N GLY A 19 -11.94 -15.42 13.09
CA GLY A 19 -11.43 -16.15 11.92
C GLY A 19 -9.93 -16.44 12.02
N GLY A 20 -9.33 -16.78 10.90
CA GLY A 20 -7.90 -17.11 10.81
C GLY A 20 -7.59 -18.59 10.91
N TYR A 21 -6.32 -18.91 10.76
CA TYR A 21 -5.78 -20.27 10.86
C TYR A 21 -4.91 -20.39 12.10
N ARG A 22 -5.00 -21.53 12.78
CA ARG A 22 -4.12 -21.88 13.90
C ARG A 22 -3.63 -23.29 13.69
N LYS A 23 -2.36 -23.43 13.29
CA LYS A 23 -1.67 -24.70 13.13
C LYS A 23 -0.56 -24.81 14.18
N PRO A 24 -0.25 -26.02 14.69
CA PRO A 24 0.87 -26.21 15.61
C PRO A 24 2.20 -25.87 14.94
N PHE A 25 3.04 -25.06 15.59
CA PHE A 25 4.40 -24.78 15.11
C PHE A 25 5.27 -26.04 15.16
N GLY A 26 6.10 -26.24 14.13
CA GLY A 26 7.03 -27.37 14.04
C GLY A 26 6.46 -28.65 13.41
N SER A 27 5.18 -28.70 13.05
CA SER A 27 4.56 -29.84 12.37
C SER A 27 4.56 -29.76 10.84
N ALA A 28 5.01 -28.65 10.26
CA ALA A 28 4.96 -28.35 8.84
C ALA A 28 6.14 -27.45 8.43
N HIS A 29 6.28 -27.17 7.13
CA HIS A 29 7.12 -26.08 6.66
C HIS A 29 6.58 -24.75 7.18
N SER A 30 7.47 -23.80 7.47
CA SER A 30 7.08 -22.56 8.13
C SER A 30 7.44 -21.32 7.32
N LEU A 31 6.47 -20.46 7.11
CA LEU A 31 6.64 -19.15 6.50
C LEU A 31 6.27 -18.07 7.51
N GLY A 32 7.24 -17.24 7.88
CA GLY A 32 6.98 -16.01 8.62
C GLY A 32 6.60 -14.90 7.63
N LEU A 33 5.34 -14.49 7.63
CA LEU A 33 4.86 -13.40 6.78
C LEU A 33 5.01 -12.07 7.53
N VAL A 34 5.92 -11.24 7.06
CA VAL A 34 6.26 -9.97 7.67
C VAL A 34 5.58 -8.83 6.94
N TYR A 35 4.74 -8.07 7.64
CA TYR A 35 4.36 -6.74 7.20
C TYR A 35 5.29 -5.73 7.89
N PRO A 36 6.15 -5.01 7.14
CA PRO A 36 7.17 -4.16 7.75
C PRO A 36 6.58 -2.82 8.24
N ASN A 37 5.55 -2.92 9.06
CA ASN A 37 4.86 -1.84 9.75
C ASN A 37 4.08 -2.43 10.94
N THR A 38 3.27 -1.61 11.63
CA THR A 38 2.49 -2.05 12.79
C THR A 38 1.38 -3.05 12.42
N TYR A 39 0.92 -3.81 13.42
CA TYR A 39 -0.25 -4.70 13.30
C TYR A 39 -1.46 -3.96 12.70
N HIS A 40 -1.73 -2.74 13.21
CA HIS A 40 -2.85 -1.92 12.73
C HIS A 40 -2.78 -1.69 11.21
N VAL A 41 -1.62 -1.34 10.68
CA VAL A 41 -1.42 -1.09 9.25
C VAL A 41 -1.43 -2.39 8.45
N GLY A 42 -0.70 -3.41 8.91
CA GLY A 42 -0.58 -4.69 8.22
C GLY A 42 -1.90 -5.44 8.11
N MET A 43 -2.67 -5.50 9.20
CA MET A 43 -3.99 -6.14 9.19
C MET A 43 -5.06 -5.31 8.46
N SER A 44 -4.81 -4.04 8.17
CA SER A 44 -5.62 -3.22 7.26
C SER A 44 -5.34 -3.52 5.78
N ASN A 45 -4.30 -4.29 5.46
CA ASN A 45 -3.91 -4.64 4.09
C ASN A 45 -4.54 -5.97 3.67
N LEU A 46 -5.46 -5.92 2.69
CA LEU A 46 -6.13 -7.12 2.18
C LEU A 46 -5.16 -8.10 1.53
N GLY A 47 -4.16 -7.62 0.78
CA GLY A 47 -3.16 -8.46 0.12
C GLY A 47 -2.35 -9.30 1.11
N PHE A 48 -1.94 -8.69 2.22
CA PHE A 48 -1.24 -9.38 3.32
C PHE A 48 -2.11 -10.52 3.91
N GLN A 49 -3.37 -10.25 4.17
CA GLN A 49 -4.30 -11.27 4.68
C GLN A 49 -4.54 -12.40 3.67
N ILE A 50 -4.62 -12.08 2.36
CA ILE A 50 -4.77 -13.09 1.30
C ILE A 50 -3.54 -14.01 1.26
N VAL A 51 -2.32 -13.46 1.34
CA VAL A 51 -1.09 -14.27 1.38
C VAL A 51 -1.08 -15.19 2.60
N HIS A 52 -1.37 -14.67 3.79
CA HIS A 52 -1.46 -15.46 5.02
C HIS A 52 -2.45 -16.62 4.87
N ARG A 53 -3.61 -16.38 4.29
CA ARG A 53 -4.61 -17.40 4.04
C ARG A 53 -4.11 -18.43 3.03
N LEU A 54 -3.62 -17.99 1.86
CA LEU A 54 -3.18 -18.88 0.78
C LEU A 54 -2.12 -19.87 1.25
N VAL A 55 -1.12 -19.41 1.99
CA VAL A 55 -0.08 -20.32 2.52
C VAL A 55 -0.69 -21.30 3.53
N ASN A 56 -1.59 -20.87 4.39
CA ASN A 56 -2.23 -21.75 5.38
C ASN A 56 -3.25 -22.73 4.78
N GLU A 57 -3.73 -22.52 3.55
CA GLU A 57 -4.57 -23.49 2.83
C GLU A 57 -3.77 -24.74 2.40
N PHE A 58 -2.43 -24.66 2.29
CA PHE A 58 -1.57 -25.83 2.06
C PHE A 58 -1.44 -26.63 3.36
N PRO A 59 -1.77 -27.96 3.34
CA PRO A 59 -1.78 -28.77 4.56
C PRO A 59 -0.40 -28.88 5.24
N ASP A 60 0.68 -28.88 4.45
CA ASP A 60 2.06 -29.05 4.86
C ASP A 60 2.80 -27.72 5.07
N TRP A 61 2.09 -26.61 5.10
CA TRP A 61 2.62 -25.28 5.38
C TRP A 61 1.93 -24.61 6.57
N LEU A 62 2.73 -23.89 7.35
CA LEU A 62 2.30 -22.98 8.39
C LEU A 62 2.71 -21.56 8.00
N CYS A 63 1.79 -20.62 8.06
CA CYS A 63 2.11 -19.20 7.91
C CYS A 63 1.73 -18.45 9.18
N GLU A 64 2.70 -17.74 9.78
CA GLU A 64 2.51 -16.89 10.94
C GLU A 64 2.90 -15.44 10.64
N ARG A 65 2.30 -14.51 11.35
CA ARG A 65 2.40 -13.08 11.06
C ARG A 65 3.41 -12.38 11.96
N PHE A 66 4.17 -11.46 11.36
CA PHE A 66 5.10 -10.57 12.04
C PHE A 66 4.79 -9.11 11.73
N PHE A 67 5.00 -8.25 12.73
CA PHE A 67 4.82 -6.80 12.66
C PHE A 67 5.94 -6.09 13.42
N THR A 68 6.03 -4.76 13.26
CA THR A 68 7.08 -3.96 13.91
C THR A 68 6.76 -3.58 15.36
N ASP A 69 5.57 -3.92 15.86
CA ASP A 69 5.10 -3.55 17.22
C ASP A 69 5.92 -4.18 18.34
N PHE A 70 6.64 -5.28 18.08
CA PHE A 70 7.35 -6.03 19.10
C PHE A 70 8.87 -5.92 18.94
N ASP A 71 9.56 -5.82 20.07
CA ASP A 71 11.04 -5.79 20.14
C ASP A 71 11.55 -6.72 21.23
N PRO A 72 12.30 -7.79 20.87
CA PRO A 72 12.61 -8.24 19.51
C PRO A 72 11.37 -8.72 18.75
N PRO A 73 11.45 -8.81 17.39
CA PRO A 73 10.36 -9.33 16.58
C PRO A 73 9.97 -10.75 16.94
N ILE A 74 8.68 -11.02 17.03
CA ILE A 74 8.11 -12.35 17.34
C ILE A 74 6.92 -12.65 16.45
N ALA A 75 6.68 -13.91 16.15
CA ALA A 75 5.47 -14.37 15.48
C ALA A 75 4.25 -14.14 16.37
N LEU A 76 3.18 -13.63 15.78
CA LEU A 76 1.97 -13.30 16.54
C LEU A 76 1.30 -14.57 17.09
N GLU A 77 1.28 -15.67 16.33
CA GLU A 77 0.58 -16.90 16.67
C GLU A 77 1.33 -17.76 17.69
N SER A 78 2.62 -18.04 17.44
CA SER A 78 3.41 -18.98 18.25
C SER A 78 4.38 -18.31 19.22
N LEU A 79 4.59 -17.01 19.12
CA LEU A 79 5.63 -16.25 19.83
C LEU A 79 7.07 -16.70 19.50
N GLN A 80 7.26 -17.44 18.40
CA GLN A 80 8.60 -17.86 17.96
C GLN A 80 9.37 -16.68 17.35
N PRO A 81 10.71 -16.69 17.49
CA PRO A 81 11.56 -15.69 16.83
C PRO A 81 11.59 -15.91 15.31
N PRO A 82 11.87 -14.86 14.51
CA PRO A 82 11.98 -14.98 13.05
C PRO A 82 12.98 -16.04 12.58
N THR A 83 14.05 -16.27 13.34
CA THR A 83 15.09 -17.26 13.05
C THR A 83 14.63 -18.71 13.09
N SER A 84 13.44 -18.98 13.63
CA SER A 84 12.85 -20.34 13.70
C SER A 84 12.08 -20.73 12.44
N PHE A 85 11.93 -19.84 11.47
CA PHE A 85 11.16 -20.07 10.25
C PHE A 85 12.04 -20.50 9.09
N ASP A 86 11.47 -21.29 8.17
CA ASP A 86 12.15 -21.70 6.94
C ASP A 86 12.28 -20.54 5.95
N ILE A 87 11.23 -19.75 5.79
CA ILE A 87 11.16 -18.58 4.93
C ILE A 87 10.62 -17.39 5.72
N LEU A 88 11.21 -16.20 5.53
CA LEU A 88 10.62 -14.93 5.92
C LEU A 88 10.24 -14.17 4.65
N ALA A 89 8.93 -13.95 4.47
CA ALA A 89 8.38 -13.25 3.31
C ALA A 89 7.90 -11.86 3.70
N PHE A 90 8.54 -10.82 3.18
CA PHE A 90 8.17 -9.43 3.39
C PHE A 90 7.15 -8.98 2.34
N SER A 91 5.99 -8.49 2.81
CA SER A 91 4.94 -7.88 1.98
C SER A 91 5.03 -6.36 2.06
N VAL A 92 5.70 -5.72 1.10
CA VAL A 92 5.98 -4.28 1.12
C VAL A 92 5.00 -3.54 0.23
N SER A 93 4.24 -2.61 0.83
CA SER A 93 3.20 -1.83 0.14
C SER A 93 3.50 -0.34 0.04
N PHE A 94 4.55 0.14 0.70
CA PHE A 94 5.01 1.51 0.67
C PHE A 94 6.54 1.57 0.71
N GLU A 95 7.18 2.39 -0.12
CA GLU A 95 8.63 2.36 -0.35
C GLU A 95 9.44 2.74 0.90
N LEU A 96 8.91 3.64 1.75
CA LEU A 96 9.59 3.98 3.00
C LEU A 96 9.63 2.81 4.00
N ASP A 97 8.76 1.79 3.83
CA ASP A 97 8.79 0.58 4.65
C ASP A 97 9.99 -0.34 4.31
N TYR A 98 10.74 -0.09 3.24
CA TYR A 98 12.05 -0.72 3.02
C TYR A 98 13.02 -0.51 4.19
N PHE A 99 12.92 0.66 4.84
CA PHE A 99 13.64 0.90 6.10
C PHE A 99 13.29 -0.15 7.17
N HIS A 100 12.01 -0.44 7.32
CA HIS A 100 11.54 -1.40 8.33
C HIS A 100 11.92 -2.84 8.00
N VAL A 101 12.17 -3.18 6.73
CA VAL A 101 12.72 -4.50 6.36
C VAL A 101 14.13 -4.64 6.92
N LEU A 102 15.00 -3.64 6.71
CA LEU A 102 16.36 -3.63 7.26
C LEU A 102 16.32 -3.65 8.80
N ASP A 103 15.54 -2.78 9.42
CA ASP A 103 15.39 -2.70 10.87
C ASP A 103 14.90 -4.04 11.48
N PHE A 104 13.93 -4.67 10.84
CA PHE A 104 13.42 -5.98 11.26
C PHE A 104 14.50 -7.06 11.25
N LEU A 105 15.31 -7.15 10.20
CA LEU A 105 16.41 -8.12 10.12
C LEU A 105 17.44 -7.89 11.23
N VAL A 106 17.83 -6.63 11.46
CA VAL A 106 18.79 -6.26 12.52
C VAL A 106 18.24 -6.63 13.90
N ARG A 107 17.00 -6.24 14.22
CA ARG A 107 16.34 -6.53 15.50
C ARG A 107 16.09 -8.03 15.73
N SER A 108 15.97 -8.80 14.64
CA SER A 108 15.85 -10.26 14.69
C SER A 108 17.18 -10.99 14.89
N GLY A 109 18.33 -10.27 14.90
CA GLY A 109 19.67 -10.86 14.93
C GLY A 109 20.05 -11.61 13.65
N ILE A 110 19.30 -11.40 12.55
CA ILE A 110 19.58 -11.99 11.24
C ILE A 110 20.57 -11.08 10.51
N PRO A 111 21.69 -11.61 9.95
CA PRO A 111 22.59 -10.79 9.14
C PRO A 111 21.81 -10.04 8.05
N PRO A 112 21.83 -8.71 8.04
CA PRO A 112 20.95 -7.95 7.14
C PRO A 112 21.31 -8.15 5.67
N ARG A 113 22.60 -8.26 5.32
CA ARG A 113 23.04 -8.44 3.94
C ARG A 113 22.88 -9.89 3.50
N ALA A 114 22.36 -10.12 2.30
CA ALA A 114 22.17 -11.46 1.74
C ALA A 114 23.48 -12.25 1.61
N VAL A 115 24.59 -11.54 1.31
CA VAL A 115 25.91 -12.18 1.17
C VAL A 115 26.45 -12.76 2.48
N ASP A 116 25.99 -12.28 3.63
CA ASP A 116 26.48 -12.69 4.95
C ASP A 116 25.65 -13.85 5.56
N ARG A 117 24.54 -14.25 4.90
CA ARG A 117 23.68 -15.34 5.37
C ARG A 117 24.12 -16.71 4.85
N GLY A 118 24.32 -17.67 5.75
CA GLY A 118 24.52 -19.09 5.45
C GLY A 118 23.19 -19.86 5.41
N PRO A 119 23.26 -21.20 5.23
CA PRO A 119 22.08 -22.05 5.17
C PRO A 119 21.32 -22.16 6.49
N GLU A 120 21.93 -21.75 7.61
CA GLU A 120 21.35 -21.76 8.95
C GLU A 120 20.28 -20.66 9.16
N TRP A 121 20.23 -19.66 8.29
CA TRP A 121 19.28 -18.57 8.34
C TRP A 121 18.06 -18.83 7.46
N PRO A 122 16.89 -18.28 7.77
CA PRO A 122 15.73 -18.35 6.87
C PRO A 122 16.04 -17.75 5.49
N VAL A 123 15.35 -18.23 4.46
CA VAL A 123 15.36 -17.57 3.15
C VAL A 123 14.55 -16.30 3.24
N ILE A 124 15.13 -15.18 2.83
CA ILE A 124 14.47 -13.86 2.87
C ILE A 124 13.89 -13.55 1.50
N VAL A 125 12.56 -13.47 1.44
CA VAL A 125 11.79 -13.19 0.22
C VAL A 125 11.12 -11.82 0.35
N CYS A 126 11.12 -11.03 -0.71
CA CYS A 126 10.39 -9.76 -0.76
C CYS A 126 9.41 -9.75 -1.94
N GLY A 127 8.18 -9.37 -1.64
CA GLY A 127 7.12 -9.16 -2.62
C GLY A 127 6.26 -7.95 -2.25
N GLY A 128 5.16 -7.76 -2.97
CA GLY A 128 4.27 -6.62 -2.82
C GLY A 128 4.46 -5.57 -3.90
N VAL A 129 3.62 -4.53 -3.89
CA VAL A 129 3.59 -3.54 -4.99
C VAL A 129 4.89 -2.74 -5.13
N CYS A 130 5.66 -2.59 -4.06
CA CYS A 130 6.89 -1.78 -4.11
C CYS A 130 8.01 -2.43 -4.92
N VAL A 131 8.08 -3.77 -4.97
CA VAL A 131 9.08 -4.45 -5.81
C VAL A 131 8.80 -4.30 -7.31
N ASP A 132 7.54 -4.08 -7.69
CA ASP A 132 7.13 -3.74 -9.05
C ASP A 132 7.46 -2.26 -9.38
N VAL A 133 7.43 -1.37 -8.39
CA VAL A 133 7.85 0.03 -8.54
C VAL A 133 9.36 0.14 -8.68
N ASN A 134 10.11 -0.35 -7.70
CA ASN A 134 11.56 -0.36 -7.68
C ASN A 134 12.14 -1.31 -6.61
N PRO A 135 12.64 -2.50 -6.97
CA PRO A 135 13.24 -3.43 -6.01
C PRO A 135 14.70 -3.11 -5.66
N HIS A 136 15.38 -2.22 -6.41
CA HIS A 136 16.82 -2.00 -6.26
C HIS A 136 17.28 -1.69 -4.83
N PRO A 137 16.58 -0.80 -4.06
CA PRO A 137 17.02 -0.45 -2.71
C PRO A 137 17.04 -1.64 -1.74
N ILE A 138 16.20 -2.66 -1.98
CA ILE A 138 16.06 -3.79 -1.07
C ILE A 138 16.93 -5.00 -1.46
N CYS A 139 17.49 -5.02 -2.69
CA CYS A 139 18.22 -6.18 -3.21
C CYS A 139 19.45 -6.58 -2.39
N GLU A 140 20.06 -5.68 -1.63
CA GLU A 140 21.19 -6.03 -0.76
C GLU A 140 20.76 -6.90 0.44
N PHE A 141 19.49 -6.76 0.85
CA PHE A 141 18.99 -7.31 2.12
C PHE A 141 18.12 -8.55 1.95
N VAL A 142 17.67 -8.89 0.75
CA VAL A 142 16.81 -10.05 0.50
C VAL A 142 17.47 -11.05 -0.46
N ASP A 143 17.09 -12.33 -0.38
CA ASP A 143 17.65 -13.37 -1.23
C ASP A 143 16.88 -13.50 -2.54
N LEU A 144 15.56 -13.35 -2.49
CA LEU A 144 14.64 -13.54 -3.61
C LEU A 144 13.64 -12.40 -3.66
N VAL A 145 13.41 -11.88 -4.85
CA VAL A 145 12.32 -10.92 -5.14
C VAL A 145 11.25 -11.60 -5.98
N VAL A 146 9.98 -11.39 -5.61
CA VAL A 146 8.82 -11.95 -6.29
C VAL A 146 7.96 -10.80 -6.82
N ASN A 147 8.04 -10.54 -8.14
CA ASN A 147 7.21 -9.60 -8.87
C ASN A 147 6.03 -10.34 -9.53
N ALA A 148 5.12 -10.83 -8.71
CA ALA A 148 3.96 -11.59 -9.14
C ALA A 148 2.79 -11.43 -8.18
N GLU A 149 1.59 -11.72 -8.66
CA GLU A 149 0.43 -11.88 -7.78
C GLU A 149 0.58 -13.18 -6.99
N ALA A 150 0.36 -13.09 -5.67
CA ALA A 150 0.67 -14.17 -4.73
C ALA A 150 -0.02 -15.50 -5.09
N GLU A 151 -1.25 -15.44 -5.58
CA GLU A 151 -2.01 -16.63 -5.98
C GLU A 151 -1.43 -17.37 -7.19
N VAL A 152 -0.55 -16.73 -7.94
CA VAL A 152 0.16 -17.36 -9.06
C VAL A 152 1.54 -17.87 -8.63
N ALA A 153 2.28 -17.07 -7.86
CA ALA A 153 3.65 -17.39 -7.51
C ALA A 153 3.80 -18.33 -6.31
N LEU A 154 2.93 -18.20 -5.28
CA LEU A 154 3.09 -18.97 -4.04
C LEU A 154 3.00 -20.49 -4.22
N PRO A 155 2.04 -21.07 -4.99
CA PRO A 155 1.97 -22.52 -5.14
C PRO A 155 3.28 -23.14 -5.62
N ASP A 156 3.88 -22.56 -6.65
CA ASP A 156 5.14 -23.05 -7.22
C ASP A 156 6.32 -22.81 -6.28
N LEU A 157 6.41 -21.63 -5.67
CA LEU A 157 7.48 -21.29 -4.74
C LEU A 157 7.48 -22.21 -3.52
N LEU A 158 6.32 -22.49 -2.94
CA LEU A 158 6.16 -23.38 -1.80
C LEU A 158 6.49 -24.84 -2.16
N SER A 159 6.10 -25.29 -3.37
CA SER A 159 6.45 -26.62 -3.87
C SER A 159 7.96 -26.78 -4.06
N LEU A 160 8.61 -25.80 -4.70
CA LEU A 160 10.07 -25.83 -4.89
C LEU A 160 10.83 -25.85 -3.55
N TYR A 161 10.37 -25.07 -2.57
CA TYR A 161 11.00 -25.11 -1.25
C TYR A 161 10.89 -26.50 -0.59
N ARG A 162 9.73 -27.13 -0.68
CA ARG A 162 9.52 -28.49 -0.17
C ARG A 162 10.45 -29.51 -0.84
N GLU A 163 10.61 -29.43 -2.17
CA GLU A 163 11.45 -30.31 -2.96
C GLU A 163 12.95 -30.15 -2.64
N HIS A 164 13.37 -28.94 -2.28
CA HIS A 164 14.79 -28.60 -2.01
C HIS A 164 15.03 -28.23 -0.55
N ARG A 165 14.20 -28.74 0.38
CA ARG A 165 14.36 -28.44 1.80
C ARG A 165 15.77 -28.80 2.29
N GLY A 166 16.41 -27.84 2.98
CA GLY A 166 17.80 -28.02 3.49
C GLY A 166 18.89 -27.76 2.47
N ASP A 167 18.55 -27.59 1.19
CA ASP A 167 19.50 -27.17 0.15
C ASP A 167 19.10 -25.79 -0.41
N ARG A 168 19.58 -24.75 0.28
CA ARG A 168 19.29 -23.35 -0.11
C ARG A 168 19.75 -23.02 -1.53
N ARG A 169 20.90 -23.59 -1.96
CA ARG A 169 21.43 -23.37 -3.31
C ARG A 169 20.47 -23.94 -4.37
N ALA A 170 20.08 -25.20 -4.19
CA ALA A 170 19.14 -25.86 -5.11
C ALA A 170 17.79 -25.11 -5.16
N PHE A 171 17.27 -24.70 -4.00
CA PHE A 171 16.04 -23.92 -3.94
C PHE A 171 16.16 -22.59 -4.70
N LEU A 172 17.20 -21.78 -4.42
CA LEU A 172 17.38 -20.49 -5.09
C LEU A 172 17.60 -20.66 -6.60
N ASN A 173 18.35 -21.69 -7.02
CA ASN A 173 18.52 -22.00 -8.44
C ASN A 173 17.19 -22.33 -9.12
N ALA A 174 16.36 -23.16 -8.51
CA ALA A 174 15.03 -23.49 -9.05
C ALA A 174 14.10 -22.27 -9.03
N ALA A 175 14.07 -21.51 -7.94
CA ALA A 175 13.24 -20.31 -7.80
C ALA A 175 13.61 -19.20 -8.81
N SER A 176 14.90 -19.10 -9.21
CA SER A 176 15.32 -18.13 -10.24
C SER A 176 14.70 -18.37 -11.62
N GLN A 177 14.16 -19.57 -11.86
CA GLN A 177 13.49 -19.95 -13.12
C GLN A 177 11.98 -19.68 -13.10
N LEU A 178 11.40 -19.33 -11.94
CA LEU A 178 9.98 -19.01 -11.88
C LEU A 178 9.70 -17.65 -12.53
N PRO A 179 8.64 -17.54 -13.33
CA PRO A 179 8.25 -16.27 -13.93
C PRO A 179 8.01 -15.19 -12.87
N GLY A 180 8.50 -13.98 -13.12
CA GLY A 180 8.35 -12.83 -12.21
C GLY A 180 9.22 -12.90 -10.96
N THR A 181 10.12 -13.87 -10.85
CA THR A 181 11.05 -13.97 -9.71
C THR A 181 12.50 -13.77 -10.14
N PHE A 182 13.33 -13.33 -9.22
CA PHE A 182 14.78 -13.32 -9.41
C PHE A 182 15.51 -13.41 -8.08
N VAL A 183 16.64 -14.13 -8.08
CA VAL A 183 17.60 -14.14 -6.98
C VAL A 183 18.39 -12.84 -7.03
N THR A 184 18.52 -12.13 -5.91
CA THR A 184 19.22 -10.84 -5.90
C THR A 184 20.71 -11.01 -6.20
N PRO A 185 21.42 -10.03 -6.78
CA PRO A 185 22.84 -10.18 -7.12
C PRO A 185 23.72 -10.61 -5.95
N PRO A 186 23.57 -10.08 -4.71
CA PRO A 186 24.37 -10.56 -3.58
C PRO A 186 24.12 -12.02 -3.23
N ALA A 187 22.85 -12.48 -3.26
CA ALA A 187 22.52 -13.88 -2.99
C ALA A 187 22.97 -14.81 -4.15
N ALA A 188 22.80 -14.38 -5.40
CA ALA A 188 23.25 -15.11 -6.58
C ALA A 188 24.77 -15.35 -6.54
N ASN A 189 25.56 -14.33 -6.22
CA ASN A 189 27.00 -14.45 -6.06
C ASN A 189 27.39 -15.36 -4.87
N ARG A 190 26.68 -15.25 -3.74
CA ARG A 190 26.93 -16.06 -2.53
C ARG A 190 26.74 -17.54 -2.80
N TYR A 191 25.70 -17.92 -3.52
CA TYR A 191 25.29 -19.31 -3.71
C TYR A 191 25.67 -19.87 -5.09
N ASP A 192 26.33 -19.07 -5.94
CA ASP A 192 26.70 -19.46 -7.31
C ASP A 192 25.47 -19.99 -8.09
N VAL A 193 24.44 -19.17 -8.15
CA VAL A 193 23.18 -19.44 -8.88
C VAL A 193 22.88 -18.33 -9.88
N PRO A 194 22.02 -18.55 -10.90
CA PRO A 194 21.64 -17.49 -11.83
C PRO A 194 21.01 -16.30 -11.13
N GLY A 195 21.47 -15.10 -11.47
CA GLY A 195 20.95 -13.83 -11.03
C GLY A 195 20.90 -12.83 -12.17
N PRO A 196 20.20 -11.69 -12.04
CA PRO A 196 20.12 -10.68 -13.06
C PRO A 196 21.48 -10.01 -13.28
N HIS A 197 21.78 -9.68 -14.55
CA HIS A 197 22.98 -8.92 -14.89
C HIS A 197 22.88 -7.49 -14.35
N VAL A 198 23.96 -7.01 -13.72
CA VAL A 198 24.03 -5.63 -13.20
C VAL A 198 24.69 -4.73 -14.23
N GLU A 199 23.96 -3.72 -14.70
CA GLU A 199 24.47 -2.71 -15.61
C GLU A 199 24.22 -1.32 -15.04
N ALA A 200 25.25 -0.50 -14.95
CA ALA A 200 25.21 0.86 -14.39
C ALA A 200 24.47 0.95 -13.02
N GLY A 201 24.67 -0.06 -12.16
CA GLY A 201 24.03 -0.12 -10.85
C GLY A 201 22.54 -0.53 -10.87
N ARG A 202 22.02 -0.98 -12.01
CA ARG A 202 20.63 -1.45 -12.17
C ARG A 202 20.58 -2.89 -12.61
N ILE A 203 19.47 -3.53 -12.31
CA ILE A 203 19.13 -4.87 -12.79
C ILE A 203 17.84 -4.81 -13.61
N PRO A 204 17.69 -5.68 -14.63
CA PRO A 204 16.40 -5.88 -15.25
C PRO A 204 15.44 -6.50 -14.24
N VAL A 205 14.28 -5.88 -14.05
CA VAL A 205 13.20 -6.44 -13.23
C VAL A 205 12.30 -7.24 -14.16
N PRO A 206 12.04 -8.54 -13.87
CA PRO A 206 11.13 -9.34 -14.68
C PRO A 206 9.74 -8.71 -14.74
N ASP A 207 9.04 -8.91 -15.85
CA ASP A 207 7.65 -8.52 -15.99
C ASP A 207 6.80 -9.16 -14.89
N ARG A 208 5.84 -8.38 -14.38
CA ARG A 208 4.92 -8.85 -13.35
C ARG A 208 4.04 -9.99 -13.86
N VAL A 209 4.01 -11.07 -13.11
CA VAL A 209 3.09 -12.19 -13.38
C VAL A 209 1.75 -11.96 -12.68
N ILE A 210 0.67 -12.09 -13.43
CA ILE A 210 -0.68 -11.79 -12.96
C ILE A 210 -1.62 -12.98 -13.12
N ALA A 211 -2.59 -13.09 -12.21
CA ALA A 211 -3.71 -14.04 -12.37
C ALA A 211 -4.62 -13.59 -13.52
N PRO A 212 -4.88 -14.44 -14.51
CA PRO A 212 -5.67 -14.03 -15.68
C PRO A 212 -7.13 -13.73 -15.35
N GLN A 213 -7.65 -14.34 -14.29
CA GLN A 213 -9.03 -14.17 -13.83
C GLN A 213 -9.08 -13.94 -12.33
N LEU A 214 -9.91 -12.99 -11.90
CA LEU A 214 -10.27 -12.80 -10.51
C LEU A 214 -11.53 -13.63 -10.17
N GLY A 215 -11.64 -14.09 -8.93
CA GLY A 215 -12.85 -14.82 -8.48
C GLY A 215 -12.64 -16.31 -8.22
N LYS A 216 -11.56 -16.92 -8.71
CA LYS A 216 -11.25 -18.34 -8.40
C LYS A 216 -10.88 -18.56 -6.93
N ILE A 217 -10.34 -17.56 -6.28
CA ILE A 217 -9.92 -17.56 -4.88
C ILE A 217 -10.66 -16.42 -4.19
N PRO A 218 -11.37 -16.65 -3.06
CA PRO A 218 -12.05 -15.58 -2.35
C PRO A 218 -11.09 -14.47 -1.94
N ARG A 219 -11.38 -13.24 -2.35
CA ARG A 219 -10.55 -12.06 -2.11
C ARG A 219 -11.21 -11.16 -1.07
N CYS A 220 -11.40 -11.76 0.10
CA CYS A 220 -11.95 -11.10 1.27
C CYS A 220 -11.00 -11.27 2.44
N THR A 221 -11.00 -10.33 3.37
CA THR A 221 -10.34 -10.57 4.66
C THR A 221 -10.92 -11.80 5.31
N HIS A 222 -10.06 -12.64 5.87
CA HIS A 222 -10.46 -13.84 6.60
C HIS A 222 -10.30 -13.70 8.12
N ILE A 223 -9.58 -12.66 8.56
CA ILE A 223 -9.46 -12.27 9.96
C ILE A 223 -10.11 -10.90 10.12
N VAL A 224 -11.16 -10.84 10.91
CA VAL A 224 -11.87 -9.61 11.26
C VAL A 224 -11.47 -9.20 12.67
N THR A 225 -11.04 -7.94 12.84
CA THR A 225 -10.56 -7.41 14.12
C THR A 225 -10.92 -5.93 14.26
N PRO A 226 -11.19 -5.45 15.51
CA PRO A 226 -11.39 -4.02 15.75
C PRO A 226 -10.09 -3.20 15.62
N ASN A 227 -8.93 -3.86 15.63
CA ASN A 227 -7.61 -3.21 15.71
C ASN A 227 -7.02 -2.88 14.33
N THR A 228 -7.86 -2.43 13.40
CA THR A 228 -7.46 -2.00 12.04
C THR A 228 -8.10 -0.66 11.70
N GLU A 229 -7.62 0.00 10.63
CA GLU A 229 -8.27 1.20 10.06
C GLU A 229 -9.74 0.92 9.69
N PHE A 230 -10.05 -0.33 9.34
CA PHE A 230 -11.37 -0.79 8.92
C PHE A 230 -12.11 -1.58 10.01
N SER A 231 -11.92 -1.21 11.25
CA SER A 231 -12.46 -1.86 12.46
C SER A 231 -13.71 -2.73 12.24
N ASP A 232 -13.60 -4.04 12.53
CA ASP A 232 -14.69 -5.02 12.40
C ASP A 232 -15.34 -5.13 11.01
N MET A 233 -14.61 -4.84 9.96
CA MET A 233 -15.08 -4.84 8.57
C MET A 233 -14.44 -5.97 7.77
N VAL A 234 -15.24 -6.64 6.94
CA VAL A 234 -14.71 -7.52 5.89
C VAL A 234 -14.39 -6.69 4.66
N LEU A 235 -13.12 -6.65 4.26
CA LEU A 235 -12.70 -6.04 3.00
C LEU A 235 -12.95 -7.03 1.85
N VAL A 236 -13.49 -6.52 0.74
CA VAL A 236 -13.78 -7.30 -0.47
C VAL A 236 -13.12 -6.62 -1.67
N GLU A 237 -12.23 -7.33 -2.37
CA GLU A 237 -11.62 -6.82 -3.60
C GLU A 237 -12.62 -6.90 -4.75
N LEU A 238 -13.00 -5.74 -5.31
CA LEU A 238 -13.93 -5.67 -6.46
C LEU A 238 -13.21 -5.80 -7.80
N ALA A 239 -11.98 -5.28 -7.86
CA ALA A 239 -11.21 -5.24 -9.09
C ALA A 239 -9.73 -5.03 -8.81
N ARG A 240 -8.89 -5.43 -9.76
CA ARG A 240 -7.44 -5.21 -9.75
C ARG A 240 -7.00 -4.52 -11.03
N GLY A 241 -5.96 -3.68 -10.94
CA GLY A 241 -5.60 -2.73 -11.98
C GLY A 241 -6.50 -1.50 -11.96
N CYS A 242 -6.45 -0.68 -13.01
CA CYS A 242 -7.25 0.54 -13.11
C CYS A 242 -7.60 0.83 -14.57
N PRO A 243 -8.86 1.16 -14.91
CA PRO A 243 -9.24 1.48 -16.29
C PRO A 243 -8.73 2.85 -16.74
N TYR A 244 -8.22 3.67 -15.80
CA TYR A 244 -7.69 5.01 -16.05
C TYR A 244 -6.17 5.00 -16.17
N ARG A 245 -5.68 5.96 -16.96
CA ARG A 245 -4.27 6.21 -17.16
C ARG A 245 -3.89 7.60 -16.65
N CYS A 246 -4.16 7.86 -15.35
CA CYS A 246 -3.71 9.08 -14.71
C CYS A 246 -2.19 9.20 -14.84
N THR A 247 -1.69 10.33 -15.32
CA THR A 247 -0.31 10.50 -15.76
C THR A 247 0.74 10.35 -14.65
N PHE A 248 0.32 10.39 -13.40
CA PHE A 248 1.15 10.24 -12.20
C PHE A 248 1.05 8.87 -11.52
N CYS A 249 0.02 8.07 -11.88
CA CYS A 249 -0.38 6.94 -11.06
C CYS A 249 0.22 5.64 -11.58
N PHE A 250 0.99 4.97 -10.73
CA PHE A 250 1.58 3.67 -10.99
C PHE A 250 0.54 2.61 -11.40
N VAL A 251 -0.59 2.55 -10.69
CA VAL A 251 -1.59 1.49 -10.88
C VAL A 251 -2.14 1.45 -12.31
N GLY A 252 -2.46 2.61 -12.89
CA GLY A 252 -3.01 2.71 -14.25
C GLY A 252 -2.01 2.36 -15.36
N HIS A 253 -0.73 2.27 -15.04
CA HIS A 253 0.32 1.98 -16.02
C HIS A 253 0.94 0.60 -15.83
N ASN A 254 1.12 0.13 -14.60
CA ASN A 254 1.83 -1.10 -14.28
C ASN A 254 0.94 -2.26 -13.82
N LEU A 255 -0.21 -1.98 -13.18
CA LEU A 255 -1.08 -3.03 -12.66
C LEU A 255 -2.21 -3.43 -13.64
N ASN A 256 -2.02 -3.20 -14.90
CA ASN A 256 -2.95 -3.59 -15.96
C ASN A 256 -2.73 -5.06 -16.41
N PRO A 257 -3.72 -5.71 -17.01
CA PRO A 257 -5.06 -5.18 -17.37
C PRO A 257 -5.98 -4.96 -16.17
N TYR A 258 -6.95 -4.06 -16.32
CA TYR A 258 -8.05 -3.91 -15.38
C TYR A 258 -8.93 -5.15 -15.43
N ARG A 259 -9.10 -5.81 -14.29
CA ARG A 259 -9.88 -7.06 -14.14
C ARG A 259 -10.86 -6.87 -13.00
N THR A 260 -12.11 -7.20 -13.23
CA THR A 260 -13.18 -7.14 -12.21
C THR A 260 -13.54 -8.54 -11.72
N VAL A 261 -13.99 -8.62 -10.48
CA VAL A 261 -14.64 -9.82 -9.95
C VAL A 261 -16.09 -9.82 -10.44
N PRO A 262 -16.60 -10.91 -11.02
CA PRO A 262 -18.00 -10.99 -11.43
C PRO A 262 -18.98 -10.73 -10.28
N LEU A 263 -20.10 -10.03 -10.56
CA LEU A 263 -21.09 -9.64 -9.55
C LEU A 263 -21.61 -10.84 -8.74
N GLU A 264 -21.89 -11.97 -9.40
CA GLU A 264 -22.44 -13.15 -8.71
C GLU A 264 -21.44 -13.72 -7.68
N ILE A 265 -20.14 -13.70 -8.00
CA ILE A 265 -19.09 -14.11 -7.07
C ILE A 265 -18.98 -13.11 -5.90
N LEU A 266 -19.12 -11.82 -6.15
CA LEU A 266 -19.15 -10.81 -5.07
C LEU A 266 -20.35 -11.03 -4.14
N LYS A 267 -21.52 -11.35 -4.69
CA LYS A 267 -22.72 -11.67 -3.92
C LYS A 267 -22.52 -12.91 -3.03
N GLU A 268 -21.91 -13.97 -3.60
CA GLU A 268 -21.56 -15.18 -2.85
C GLU A 268 -20.64 -14.87 -1.67
N TRP A 269 -19.55 -14.14 -1.90
CA TRP A 269 -18.62 -13.77 -0.84
C TRP A 269 -19.25 -12.91 0.26
N ILE A 270 -20.11 -11.95 -0.10
CA ILE A 270 -20.81 -11.10 0.86
C ILE A 270 -21.78 -11.95 1.70
N ALA A 271 -22.59 -12.81 1.04
CA ALA A 271 -23.52 -13.68 1.72
C ALA A 271 -22.84 -14.63 2.72
N GLU A 272 -21.73 -15.25 2.30
CA GLU A 272 -20.92 -16.14 3.15
C GLU A 272 -20.35 -15.39 4.36
N ARG A 273 -19.78 -14.21 4.14
CA ARG A 273 -19.09 -13.42 5.18
C ARG A 273 -20.03 -12.64 6.09
N ARG A 274 -21.30 -12.49 5.73
CA ARG A 274 -22.33 -11.84 6.57
C ARG A 274 -22.47 -12.49 7.94
N THR A 275 -22.14 -13.77 8.08
CA THR A 275 -22.12 -14.46 9.37
C THR A 275 -21.07 -13.92 10.35
N GLN A 276 -20.03 -13.25 9.84
CA GLN A 276 -18.94 -12.70 10.65
C GLN A 276 -19.15 -11.22 10.98
N THR A 277 -19.74 -10.46 10.06
CA THR A 277 -20.00 -9.03 10.23
C THR A 277 -21.07 -8.54 9.26
N GLU A 278 -21.75 -7.46 9.62
CA GLU A 278 -22.64 -6.71 8.72
C GLU A 278 -21.91 -5.56 7.99
N ARG A 279 -20.59 -5.40 8.20
CA ARG A 279 -19.81 -4.28 7.68
C ARG A 279 -18.83 -4.74 6.60
N PHE A 280 -18.94 -4.18 5.40
CA PHE A 280 -18.11 -4.52 4.25
C PHE A 280 -17.40 -3.30 3.71
N GLY A 281 -16.10 -3.43 3.44
CA GLY A 281 -15.28 -2.43 2.79
C GLY A 281 -14.94 -2.85 1.36
N PHE A 282 -15.38 -2.10 0.37
CA PHE A 282 -15.06 -2.40 -1.03
C PHE A 282 -13.73 -1.78 -1.42
N VAL A 283 -12.82 -2.64 -1.90
CA VAL A 283 -11.45 -2.28 -2.23
C VAL A 283 -11.21 -2.47 -3.72
N ALA A 284 -10.80 -1.42 -4.37
CA ALA A 284 -10.25 -1.39 -5.72
C ALA A 284 -9.55 -0.04 -5.96
N SER A 285 -8.66 0.03 -6.94
CA SER A 285 -8.05 1.31 -7.36
C SER A 285 -9.08 2.32 -7.90
N ALA A 286 -10.20 1.82 -8.40
CA ALA A 286 -11.33 2.61 -8.90
C ALA A 286 -12.65 1.88 -8.63
N VAL A 287 -13.11 1.89 -7.37
CA VAL A 287 -14.32 1.18 -6.92
C VAL A 287 -15.54 1.55 -7.75
N ALA A 288 -15.74 2.86 -7.98
CA ALA A 288 -16.88 3.38 -8.74
C ALA A 288 -16.88 2.99 -10.23
N SER A 289 -15.79 2.41 -10.73
CA SER A 289 -15.67 1.99 -12.14
C SER A 289 -16.00 0.51 -12.35
N HIS A 290 -16.41 -0.21 -11.29
CA HIS A 290 -16.90 -1.56 -11.48
C HIS A 290 -18.17 -1.54 -12.32
N PRO A 291 -18.27 -2.34 -13.40
CA PRO A 291 -19.38 -2.24 -14.37
C PRO A 291 -20.76 -2.39 -13.74
N GLN A 292 -20.86 -3.17 -12.68
CA GLN A 292 -22.10 -3.51 -12.00
C GLN A 292 -22.15 -2.96 -10.56
N ILE A 293 -21.57 -1.76 -10.34
CA ILE A 293 -21.49 -1.20 -8.99
C ILE A 293 -22.87 -0.86 -8.42
N ASP A 294 -23.79 -0.39 -9.26
CA ASP A 294 -25.12 0.00 -8.83
C ASP A 294 -25.98 -1.23 -8.45
N GLU A 295 -25.85 -2.34 -9.19
CA GLU A 295 -26.49 -3.62 -8.84
C GLU A 295 -25.89 -4.20 -7.56
N LEU A 296 -24.58 -4.06 -7.36
CA LEU A 296 -23.94 -4.47 -6.10
C LEU A 296 -24.45 -3.63 -4.92
N CYS A 297 -24.62 -2.33 -5.10
CA CYS A 297 -25.23 -1.46 -4.10
C CYS A 297 -26.65 -1.90 -3.76
N ALA A 298 -27.49 -2.17 -4.75
CA ALA A 298 -28.85 -2.66 -4.55
C ALA A 298 -28.87 -3.98 -3.76
N TYR A 299 -27.99 -4.92 -4.11
CA TYR A 299 -27.86 -6.18 -3.38
C TYR A 299 -27.45 -5.99 -1.90
N CYS A 300 -26.50 -5.08 -1.65
CA CYS A 300 -26.13 -4.74 -0.27
C CYS A 300 -27.28 -4.10 0.51
N ASP A 301 -28.11 -3.29 -0.17
CA ASP A 301 -29.29 -2.67 0.42
C ASP A 301 -30.37 -3.71 0.74
N GLU A 302 -30.59 -4.73 -0.12
CA GLU A 302 -31.50 -5.85 0.11
C GLU A 302 -31.06 -6.71 1.31
N LEU A 303 -29.76 -6.95 1.45
CA LEU A 303 -29.20 -7.74 2.56
C LEU A 303 -29.11 -6.95 3.88
N ASP A 304 -29.40 -5.65 3.87
CA ASP A 304 -29.21 -4.73 5.00
C ASP A 304 -27.77 -4.75 5.56
N VAL A 305 -26.76 -4.89 4.70
CA VAL A 305 -25.36 -4.79 5.08
C VAL A 305 -24.86 -3.36 4.91
N ARG A 306 -23.92 -2.98 5.78
CA ARG A 306 -23.29 -1.64 5.75
C ARG A 306 -22.04 -1.68 4.87
N VAL A 307 -21.92 -0.71 3.96
CA VAL A 307 -20.77 -0.62 3.06
C VAL A 307 -19.90 0.61 3.34
N SER A 308 -18.63 0.46 3.05
CA SER A 308 -17.67 1.56 3.00
C SER A 308 -16.87 1.43 1.71
N TYR A 309 -16.47 2.57 1.16
CA TYR A 309 -15.59 2.61 -0.01
C TYR A 309 -14.25 3.22 0.39
N SER A 310 -13.18 2.80 -0.30
CA SER A 310 -11.92 3.55 -0.33
C SER A 310 -12.16 4.94 -0.97
N SER A 311 -11.10 5.72 -1.20
CA SER A 311 -11.23 7.01 -1.89
C SER A 311 -11.89 6.85 -3.26
N LEU A 312 -12.87 7.71 -3.56
CA LEU A 312 -13.63 7.65 -4.80
C LEU A 312 -13.12 8.66 -5.84
N ARG A 313 -13.11 8.24 -7.08
CA ARG A 313 -13.01 9.16 -8.21
C ARG A 313 -14.37 9.83 -8.39
N ALA A 314 -14.40 11.15 -8.18
CA ALA A 314 -15.66 11.90 -8.26
C ALA A 314 -16.34 11.81 -9.65
N GLU A 315 -15.54 11.55 -10.71
CA GLU A 315 -16.04 11.39 -12.07
C GLU A 315 -17.06 10.25 -12.22
N ASP A 316 -16.89 9.19 -11.46
CA ASP A 316 -17.63 7.93 -11.64
C ASP A 316 -18.62 7.64 -10.51
N VAL A 317 -18.66 8.49 -9.47
CA VAL A 317 -19.61 8.34 -8.35
C VAL A 317 -21.05 8.40 -8.85
N THR A 318 -21.85 7.38 -8.51
CA THR A 318 -23.27 7.31 -8.84
C THR A 318 -24.15 7.72 -7.65
N LEU A 319 -25.42 8.06 -7.92
CA LEU A 319 -26.37 8.35 -6.85
C LEU A 319 -26.72 7.10 -6.02
N PRO A 320 -26.90 5.88 -6.58
CA PRO A 320 -27.01 4.66 -5.81
C PRO A 320 -25.88 4.46 -4.82
N MET A 321 -24.60 4.60 -5.24
CA MET A 321 -23.45 4.50 -4.34
C MET A 321 -23.55 5.46 -3.15
N LEU A 322 -23.91 6.73 -3.39
CA LEU A 322 -24.05 7.72 -2.33
C LEU A 322 -25.19 7.36 -1.37
N ARG A 323 -26.30 6.84 -1.88
CA ARG A 323 -27.45 6.40 -1.06
C ARG A 323 -27.09 5.21 -0.17
N THR A 324 -26.48 4.18 -0.73
CA THR A 324 -26.03 3.00 0.02
C THR A 324 -24.99 3.39 1.08
N LEU A 325 -24.06 4.32 0.75
CA LEU A 325 -23.09 4.83 1.72
C LEU A 325 -23.76 5.58 2.88
N ALA A 326 -24.73 6.45 2.57
CA ALA A 326 -25.49 7.20 3.57
C ALA A 326 -26.33 6.28 4.47
N ARG A 327 -27.03 5.28 3.88
CA ARG A 327 -27.77 4.24 4.61
C ARG A 327 -26.83 3.44 5.53
N SER A 328 -25.60 3.18 5.10
CA SER A 328 -24.58 2.53 5.93
C SER A 328 -24.08 3.39 7.10
N GLY A 329 -24.62 4.58 7.29
CA GLY A 329 -24.27 5.50 8.36
C GLY A 329 -22.97 6.27 8.13
N ALA A 330 -22.48 6.33 6.90
CA ALA A 330 -21.28 7.10 6.58
C ALA A 330 -21.54 8.61 6.82
N ARG A 331 -20.58 9.25 7.45
CA ARG A 331 -20.62 10.68 7.75
C ARG A 331 -19.58 11.47 6.97
N SER A 332 -18.76 10.78 6.21
CA SER A 332 -17.67 11.38 5.44
C SER A 332 -17.66 10.80 4.03
N LEU A 333 -17.41 11.66 3.05
CA LEU A 333 -17.10 11.27 1.70
C LEU A 333 -15.63 11.63 1.41
N THR A 334 -14.88 10.68 0.82
CA THR A 334 -13.49 10.90 0.42
C THR A 334 -13.40 10.93 -1.10
N VAL A 335 -12.91 12.05 -1.64
CA VAL A 335 -12.69 12.23 -3.09
C VAL A 335 -11.31 12.81 -3.37
N ALA A 336 -10.77 12.52 -4.54
CA ALA A 336 -9.41 12.87 -4.93
C ALA A 336 -9.41 13.78 -6.18
N PRO A 337 -9.54 15.12 -6.02
CA PRO A 337 -9.37 16.05 -7.15
C PRO A 337 -7.93 16.10 -7.65
N GLU A 338 -6.95 15.87 -6.78
CA GLU A 338 -5.49 15.92 -6.95
C GLU A 338 -4.93 17.32 -7.14
N ALA A 339 -5.64 18.24 -7.81
CA ALA A 339 -5.23 19.62 -8.02
C ALA A 339 -6.42 20.59 -7.92
N GLY A 340 -6.12 21.83 -7.49
CA GLY A 340 -7.12 22.91 -7.42
C GLY A 340 -7.57 23.40 -8.78
N SER A 341 -6.62 23.60 -9.70
CA SER A 341 -6.89 24.10 -11.04
C SER A 341 -7.32 23.02 -12.01
N PHE A 342 -8.26 23.33 -12.90
CA PHE A 342 -8.67 22.40 -13.96
C PHE A 342 -7.54 22.13 -14.97
N ARG A 343 -6.64 23.10 -15.17
CA ARG A 343 -5.43 22.92 -15.98
C ARG A 343 -4.59 21.75 -15.50
N LEU A 344 -4.24 21.71 -14.22
CA LEU A 344 -3.48 20.62 -13.64
C LEU A 344 -4.28 19.31 -13.59
N ARG A 345 -5.58 19.35 -13.27
CA ARG A 345 -6.41 18.14 -13.34
C ARG A 345 -6.38 17.49 -14.73
N ARG A 346 -6.40 18.30 -15.80
CA ARG A 346 -6.22 17.78 -17.17
C ARG A 346 -4.85 17.17 -17.39
N LEU A 347 -3.78 17.81 -16.92
CA LEU A 347 -2.41 17.27 -16.99
C LEU A 347 -2.31 15.92 -16.27
N LEU A 348 -2.96 15.79 -15.12
CA LEU A 348 -3.02 14.58 -14.32
C LEU A 348 -3.90 13.45 -14.91
N GLY A 349 -4.55 13.67 -16.05
CA GLY A 349 -5.44 12.69 -16.67
C GLY A 349 -6.85 12.66 -16.06
N LYS A 350 -7.25 13.74 -15.36
CA LYS A 350 -8.59 13.92 -14.76
C LYS A 350 -9.42 14.97 -15.50
N ALA A 351 -9.35 14.98 -16.83
CA ALA A 351 -10.11 15.90 -17.68
C ALA A 351 -11.65 15.76 -17.53
N ARG A 352 -12.13 14.59 -17.06
CA ARG A 352 -13.54 14.32 -16.79
C ARG A 352 -14.03 14.84 -15.43
N LEU A 353 -13.15 15.55 -14.68
CA LEU A 353 -13.49 16.17 -13.40
C LEU A 353 -13.50 17.71 -13.51
N PRO A 354 -14.48 18.34 -14.19
CA PRO A 354 -14.70 19.77 -14.05
C PRO A 354 -15.26 20.09 -12.65
N ASP A 355 -15.26 21.36 -12.28
CA ASP A 355 -15.74 21.79 -10.96
C ASP A 355 -17.21 21.41 -10.74
N GLU A 356 -18.05 21.55 -11.76
CA GLU A 356 -19.48 21.21 -11.70
C GLU A 356 -19.71 19.77 -11.29
N ARG A 357 -18.89 18.83 -11.79
CA ARG A 357 -18.99 17.43 -11.42
C ARG A 357 -18.59 17.20 -9.96
N LEU A 358 -17.52 17.85 -9.51
CA LEU A 358 -17.09 17.79 -8.12
C LEU A 358 -18.15 18.36 -7.19
N PHE A 359 -18.73 19.51 -7.53
CA PHE A 359 -19.81 20.12 -6.78
C PHE A 359 -21.04 19.24 -6.72
N TRP A 360 -21.45 18.63 -7.85
CA TRP A 360 -22.57 17.70 -7.89
C TRP A 360 -22.42 16.55 -6.89
N VAL A 361 -21.24 15.92 -6.84
CA VAL A 361 -20.96 14.81 -5.91
C VAL A 361 -21.08 15.28 -4.46
N ILE A 362 -20.50 16.43 -4.15
CA ILE A 362 -20.47 17.00 -2.81
C ILE A 362 -21.87 17.41 -2.36
N GLU A 363 -22.63 18.10 -3.21
CA GLU A 363 -24.00 18.52 -2.93
C GLU A 363 -24.89 17.30 -2.63
N ASN A 364 -24.83 16.25 -3.44
CA ASN A 364 -25.62 15.04 -3.20
C ASN A 364 -25.20 14.32 -1.90
N ALA A 365 -23.89 14.27 -1.59
CA ALA A 365 -23.42 13.72 -0.33
C ALA A 365 -23.98 14.52 0.88
N LEU A 366 -23.96 15.86 0.81
CA LEU A 366 -24.51 16.72 1.85
C LEU A 366 -26.03 16.51 2.01
N ARG A 367 -26.79 16.47 0.91
CA ARG A 367 -28.23 16.20 0.92
C ARG A 367 -28.58 14.86 1.56
N LEU A 368 -27.72 13.87 1.41
CA LEU A 368 -27.85 12.53 2.00
C LEU A 368 -27.34 12.44 3.45
N GLY A 369 -26.93 13.55 4.07
CA GLY A 369 -26.53 13.57 5.48
C GLY A 369 -25.08 13.21 5.75
N MET A 370 -24.20 13.30 4.77
CA MET A 370 -22.74 13.13 4.91
C MET A 370 -22.05 14.51 5.01
N PRO A 371 -21.94 15.08 6.23
CA PRO A 371 -21.51 16.46 6.40
C PRO A 371 -19.97 16.65 6.31
N ASN A 372 -19.20 15.59 6.25
CA ASN A 372 -17.74 15.70 6.24
C ASN A 372 -17.17 15.31 4.88
N LEU A 373 -16.18 16.07 4.42
CA LEU A 373 -15.42 15.75 3.21
C LEU A 373 -13.94 15.58 3.53
N LYS A 374 -13.33 14.59 2.89
CA LYS A 374 -11.88 14.42 2.84
C LYS A 374 -11.43 14.56 1.38
N LEU A 375 -10.55 15.51 1.12
CA LEU A 375 -10.06 15.83 -0.21
C LEU A 375 -8.55 15.57 -0.30
N TYR A 376 -8.12 14.94 -1.39
CA TYR A 376 -6.71 14.69 -1.66
C TYR A 376 -6.18 15.67 -2.70
N PHE A 377 -5.02 16.28 -2.41
CA PHE A 377 -4.31 17.16 -3.32
C PHE A 377 -2.81 16.86 -3.30
N MET A 378 -2.17 17.08 -4.44
CA MET A 378 -0.72 17.03 -4.60
C MET A 378 -0.17 18.44 -4.86
N VAL A 379 1.07 18.66 -4.41
CA VAL A 379 1.86 19.88 -4.65
C VAL A 379 3.22 19.47 -5.21
N GLY A 380 3.81 20.32 -6.05
CA GLY A 380 5.09 20.01 -6.71
C GLY A 380 4.93 19.23 -8.01
N ILE A 381 3.75 19.31 -8.62
CA ILE A 381 3.47 18.71 -9.92
C ILE A 381 4.29 19.42 -11.00
N PRO A 382 4.93 18.70 -11.95
CA PRO A 382 5.62 19.35 -13.07
C PRO A 382 4.73 20.41 -13.74
N THR A 383 5.31 21.58 -14.06
CA THR A 383 4.64 22.76 -14.63
C THR A 383 3.63 23.48 -13.69
N GLU A 384 3.56 23.08 -12.41
CA GLU A 384 2.73 23.77 -11.42
C GLU A 384 3.20 25.21 -11.22
N THR A 385 2.27 26.15 -11.20
CA THR A 385 2.49 27.57 -10.93
C THR A 385 1.87 27.97 -9.58
N GLU A 386 2.22 29.16 -9.09
CA GLU A 386 1.58 29.71 -7.89
C GLU A 386 0.07 29.83 -8.02
N ASP A 387 -0.44 30.18 -9.21
CA ASP A 387 -1.89 30.26 -9.46
C ASP A 387 -2.56 28.89 -9.31
N ASP A 388 -1.89 27.80 -9.72
CA ASP A 388 -2.42 26.45 -9.53
C ASP A 388 -2.47 26.06 -8.05
N VAL A 389 -1.46 26.46 -7.28
CA VAL A 389 -1.43 26.24 -5.82
C VAL A 389 -2.54 27.05 -5.15
N LEU A 390 -2.72 28.33 -5.54
CA LEU A 390 -3.77 29.21 -5.02
C LEU A 390 -5.16 28.75 -5.41
N ALA A 391 -5.31 28.00 -6.49
CA ALA A 391 -6.59 27.41 -6.89
C ALA A 391 -7.13 26.39 -5.86
N ILE A 392 -6.27 25.77 -5.02
CA ILE A 392 -6.71 24.86 -3.95
C ILE A 392 -7.55 25.62 -2.90
N PRO A 393 -7.03 26.63 -2.20
CA PRO A 393 -7.85 27.39 -1.23
C PRO A 393 -9.02 28.13 -1.88
N GLU A 394 -8.94 28.51 -3.14
CA GLU A 394 -10.06 29.09 -3.90
C GLU A 394 -11.20 28.06 -4.06
N LEU A 395 -10.88 26.87 -4.54
CA LEU A 395 -11.83 25.75 -4.65
C LEU A 395 -12.49 25.46 -3.30
N LEU A 396 -11.72 25.45 -2.21
CA LEU A 396 -12.26 25.22 -0.87
C LEU A 396 -13.22 26.32 -0.40
N ARG A 397 -12.94 27.60 -0.69
CA ARG A 397 -13.86 28.69 -0.37
C ARG A 397 -15.17 28.58 -1.13
N ARG A 398 -15.12 28.12 -2.39
CA ARG A 398 -16.32 27.85 -3.18
C ARG A 398 -17.12 26.69 -2.58
N LEU A 399 -16.44 25.56 -2.25
CA LEU A 399 -17.05 24.41 -1.59
C LEU A 399 -17.65 24.77 -0.22
N GLN A 400 -17.03 25.65 0.55
CA GLN A 400 -17.57 26.09 1.83
C GLN A 400 -18.94 26.73 1.72
N ARG A 401 -19.20 27.52 0.69
CA ARG A 401 -20.51 28.14 0.46
C ARG A 401 -21.60 27.08 0.31
N GLU A 402 -21.32 26.05 -0.50
CA GLU A 402 -22.23 24.90 -0.67
C GLU A 402 -22.37 24.10 0.63
N PHE A 403 -21.28 23.94 1.36
CA PHE A 403 -21.26 23.26 2.65
C PHE A 403 -22.17 23.94 3.70
N VAL A 404 -22.09 25.24 3.82
CA VAL A 404 -22.93 26.01 4.76
C VAL A 404 -24.40 25.90 4.35
N ALA A 405 -24.70 26.05 3.06
CA ALA A 405 -26.06 25.94 2.54
C ALA A 405 -26.64 24.53 2.74
N GLY A 406 -25.89 23.48 2.37
CA GLY A 406 -26.31 22.08 2.46
C GLY A 406 -26.34 21.50 3.90
N SER A 407 -25.64 22.13 4.84
CA SER A 407 -25.60 21.69 6.24
C SER A 407 -26.75 22.23 7.10
N ARG A 408 -27.43 23.29 6.64
CA ARG A 408 -28.56 23.94 7.39
C ARG A 408 -29.64 22.96 7.82
N PRO A 409 -30.14 22.04 6.96
CA PRO A 409 -31.16 21.07 7.36
C PRO A 409 -30.75 20.16 8.50
N TRP A 410 -29.44 19.95 8.68
CA TRP A 410 -28.88 19.02 9.66
C TRP A 410 -28.49 19.68 10.98
N GLY A 411 -28.68 21.01 11.11
CA GLY A 411 -28.42 21.77 12.35
C GLY A 411 -26.95 21.86 12.77
N ARG A 412 -26.00 21.44 11.89
CA ARG A 412 -24.56 21.50 12.15
C ARG A 412 -23.76 21.59 10.85
N ILE A 413 -22.71 22.39 10.88
CA ILE A 413 -21.76 22.50 9.77
C ILE A 413 -20.78 21.33 9.86
N GLY A 414 -20.58 20.62 8.76
CA GLY A 414 -19.57 19.56 8.65
C GLY A 414 -18.13 20.10 8.59
N SER A 415 -17.16 19.24 8.36
CA SER A 415 -15.74 19.59 8.27
C SER A 415 -15.16 19.24 6.90
N LEU A 416 -14.23 20.07 6.44
CA LEU A 416 -13.36 19.80 5.30
C LEU A 416 -12.01 19.33 5.83
N SER A 417 -11.57 18.13 5.44
CA SER A 417 -10.25 17.61 5.76
C SER A 417 -9.44 17.47 4.49
N LEU A 418 -8.20 17.97 4.50
CA LEU A 418 -7.29 17.84 3.37
C LEU A 418 -6.19 16.84 3.68
N ASN A 419 -5.96 15.94 2.75
CA ASN A 419 -4.76 15.15 2.69
C ASN A 419 -3.87 15.72 1.58
N LEU A 420 -2.75 16.31 1.99
CA LEU A 420 -1.79 16.96 1.11
C LEU A 420 -0.57 16.06 0.96
N SER A 421 -0.10 15.86 -0.26
CA SER A 421 1.13 15.13 -0.56
C SER A 421 2.04 15.95 -1.47
N VAL A 422 3.33 15.70 -1.40
CA VAL A 422 4.29 16.18 -2.41
C VAL A 422 4.34 15.17 -3.52
N PHE A 423 4.31 15.62 -4.76
CA PHE A 423 4.44 14.76 -5.93
C PHE A 423 5.81 14.06 -5.94
N VAL A 424 5.79 12.74 -6.07
CA VAL A 424 6.97 11.90 -6.27
C VAL A 424 6.84 11.21 -7.62
N PRO A 425 7.75 11.46 -8.58
CA PRO A 425 7.66 10.87 -9.91
C PRO A 425 8.01 9.38 -9.88
N ILE A 426 7.08 8.54 -10.30
CA ILE A 426 7.27 7.09 -10.40
C ILE A 426 7.76 6.75 -11.82
N PRO A 427 8.89 6.05 -12.00
CA PRO A 427 9.59 5.89 -13.29
C PRO A 427 8.74 5.42 -14.46
N SER A 428 7.78 4.54 -14.22
CA SER A 428 6.89 3.97 -15.24
C SER A 428 5.74 4.86 -15.67
N THR A 429 5.61 6.07 -15.09
CA THR A 429 4.49 6.97 -15.37
C THR A 429 4.86 8.09 -16.34
N PRO A 430 3.89 8.62 -17.11
CA PRO A 430 4.16 9.72 -18.05
C PRO A 430 4.78 10.95 -17.38
N LEU A 431 4.34 11.33 -16.17
CA LEU A 431 4.88 12.51 -15.48
C LEU A 431 6.32 12.34 -14.99
N ALA A 432 6.84 11.13 -14.89
CA ALA A 432 8.24 10.91 -14.56
C ALA A 432 9.22 11.38 -15.67
N LYS A 433 8.71 11.63 -16.88
CA LYS A 433 9.50 12.15 -18.02
C LYS A 433 9.66 13.67 -17.98
N PHE A 434 8.91 14.35 -17.13
CA PHE A 434 9.02 15.79 -16.96
C PHE A 434 10.09 16.13 -15.93
N GLU A 435 10.77 17.24 -16.13
CA GLU A 435 11.69 17.78 -15.13
C GLU A 435 10.93 18.11 -13.85
N PRO A 436 11.31 17.54 -12.69
CA PRO A 436 10.68 17.87 -11.43
C PRO A 436 10.91 19.32 -11.05
N LEU A 437 9.96 19.92 -10.37
CA LEU A 437 10.16 21.26 -9.83
C LEU A 437 11.34 21.28 -8.83
N PRO A 438 12.15 22.35 -8.83
CA PRO A 438 13.20 22.54 -7.83
C PRO A 438 12.66 22.47 -6.41
N VAL A 439 13.43 21.89 -5.50
CA VAL A 439 13.03 21.69 -4.09
C VAL A 439 12.61 23.01 -3.42
N ASP A 440 13.32 24.10 -3.74
CA ASP A 440 13.00 25.43 -3.19
C ASP A 440 11.69 25.98 -3.73
N THR A 441 11.35 25.71 -5.00
CA THR A 441 10.04 26.05 -5.57
C THR A 441 8.93 25.28 -4.85
N VAL A 442 9.09 23.97 -4.65
CA VAL A 442 8.09 23.17 -3.92
C VAL A 442 7.94 23.65 -2.48
N ARG A 443 9.05 23.99 -1.81
CA ARG A 443 9.04 24.57 -0.46
C ARG A 443 8.26 25.89 -0.43
N HIS A 444 8.48 26.75 -1.41
CA HIS A 444 7.76 28.02 -1.55
C HIS A 444 6.25 27.79 -1.78
N HIS A 445 5.88 26.88 -2.69
CA HIS A 445 4.49 26.50 -2.94
C HIS A 445 3.79 25.98 -1.67
N LEU A 446 4.45 25.11 -0.91
CA LEU A 446 3.91 24.61 0.37
C LEU A 446 3.70 25.74 1.38
N ALA A 447 4.64 26.69 1.47
CA ALA A 447 4.53 27.85 2.38
C ALA A 447 3.37 28.79 2.00
N ILE A 448 3.19 29.05 0.70
CA ILE A 448 2.05 29.83 0.18
C ILE A 448 0.75 29.11 0.51
N LEU A 449 0.67 27.81 0.20
CA LEU A 449 -0.53 27.00 0.43
C LEU A 449 -0.91 27.02 1.91
N GLU A 450 0.04 26.74 2.81
CA GLU A 450 -0.21 26.74 4.25
C GLU A 450 -0.77 28.08 4.73
N ARG A 451 -0.12 29.19 4.34
CA ARG A 451 -0.56 30.55 4.69
C ARG A 451 -1.99 30.86 4.24
N GLN A 452 -2.40 30.36 3.06
CA GLN A 452 -3.73 30.57 2.53
C GLN A 452 -4.79 29.63 3.13
N LEU A 453 -4.42 28.36 3.38
CA LEU A 453 -5.31 27.39 4.02
C LEU A 453 -5.67 27.82 5.46
N ARG A 454 -4.73 28.41 6.20
CA ARG A 454 -5.01 28.96 7.55
C ARG A 454 -6.08 30.07 7.56
N LYS A 455 -6.38 30.68 6.41
CA LYS A 455 -7.43 31.70 6.25
C LYS A 455 -8.79 31.09 5.87
N VAL A 456 -8.84 29.80 5.53
CA VAL A 456 -10.09 29.11 5.16
C VAL A 456 -10.69 28.51 6.43
N GLN A 457 -11.91 28.92 6.79
CA GLN A 457 -12.57 28.45 8.00
C GLN A 457 -12.95 26.97 7.90
N ASN A 458 -13.04 26.29 9.03
CA ASN A 458 -13.52 24.90 9.14
C ASN A 458 -12.79 23.89 8.23
N VAL A 459 -11.51 24.14 7.96
CA VAL A 459 -10.63 23.25 7.21
C VAL A 459 -9.57 22.66 8.13
N ARG A 460 -9.44 21.33 8.11
CA ARG A 460 -8.38 20.60 8.81
C ARG A 460 -7.37 20.12 7.77
N PHE A 461 -6.10 20.37 8.02
CA PHE A 461 -5.03 19.92 7.14
C PHE A 461 -3.73 19.71 7.93
N GLN A 462 -2.87 18.86 7.37
CA GLN A 462 -1.49 18.70 7.80
C GLN A 462 -0.60 18.89 6.58
N MET A 463 0.43 19.71 6.74
CA MET A 463 1.41 19.91 5.66
C MET A 463 2.27 18.68 5.48
N PRO A 464 2.54 18.26 4.24
CA PRO A 464 3.38 17.10 3.97
C PRO A 464 4.85 17.39 4.28
N SER A 465 5.59 16.36 4.64
CA SER A 465 7.03 16.46 4.86
C SER A 465 7.79 16.41 3.53
N LEU A 466 8.46 17.50 3.17
CA LEU A 466 9.32 17.53 1.98
C LEU A 466 10.49 16.54 2.10
N ALA A 467 11.03 16.35 3.31
CA ALA A 467 12.10 15.37 3.54
C ALA A 467 11.63 13.92 3.29
N LEU A 468 10.41 13.56 3.72
CA LEU A 468 9.86 12.24 3.41
C LEU A 468 9.66 12.04 1.90
N ALA A 469 9.19 13.06 1.18
CA ALA A 469 9.03 13.00 -0.27
C ALA A 469 10.38 12.84 -1.00
N GLN A 470 11.44 13.52 -0.52
CA GLN A 470 12.80 13.36 -1.06
C GLN A 470 13.35 11.96 -0.78
N ALA A 471 13.18 11.44 0.44
CA ALA A 471 13.56 10.07 0.79
C ALA A 471 12.81 9.04 -0.08
N GLN A 472 11.49 9.18 -0.22
CA GLN A 472 10.68 8.33 -1.09
C GLN A 472 11.17 8.40 -2.54
N ARG A 473 11.52 9.58 -3.06
CA ARG A 473 12.06 9.74 -4.41
C ARG A 473 13.35 8.95 -4.62
N ILE A 474 14.28 8.97 -3.64
CA ILE A 474 15.51 8.16 -3.71
C ILE A 474 15.18 6.68 -3.83
N LEU A 475 14.23 6.19 -3.03
CA LEU A 475 13.84 4.78 -3.02
C LEU A 475 13.06 4.37 -4.28
N VAL A 476 12.23 5.26 -4.82
CA VAL A 476 11.42 4.99 -6.02
C VAL A 476 12.25 5.03 -7.30
N GLN A 477 13.23 5.94 -7.40
CA GLN A 477 13.99 6.19 -8.63
C GLN A 477 15.43 5.66 -8.60
N GLY A 478 15.95 5.35 -7.42
CA GLY A 478 17.33 4.95 -7.21
C GLY A 478 17.67 3.60 -7.84
N ASP A 479 18.96 3.33 -7.86
CA ASP A 479 19.55 2.06 -8.28
C ASP A 479 20.00 1.23 -7.05
N LEU A 480 20.81 0.19 -7.25
CA LEU A 480 21.32 -0.67 -6.17
C LEU A 480 22.07 0.13 -5.08
N ARG A 481 22.66 1.29 -5.40
CA ARG A 481 23.34 2.16 -4.43
C ARG A 481 22.36 2.76 -3.41
N SER A 482 21.06 2.78 -3.70
CA SER A 482 20.04 3.25 -2.76
C SER A 482 19.94 2.38 -1.50
N ALA A 483 20.53 1.19 -1.48
CA ALA A 483 20.71 0.39 -0.28
C ALA A 483 21.56 1.14 0.77
N GLU A 484 22.57 1.93 0.34
CA GLU A 484 23.36 2.77 1.24
C GLU A 484 22.50 3.84 1.92
N PHE A 485 21.54 4.43 1.19
CA PHE A 485 20.60 5.38 1.79
C PHE A 485 19.74 4.74 2.89
N LEU A 486 19.31 3.48 2.71
CA LEU A 486 18.60 2.74 3.77
C LEU A 486 19.49 2.48 4.99
N LYS A 487 20.78 2.17 4.78
CA LYS A 487 21.75 2.00 5.88
C LYS A 487 21.95 3.31 6.65
N LEU A 488 22.09 4.44 5.95
CA LEU A 488 22.16 5.76 6.57
C LEU A 488 20.89 6.07 7.37
N ALA A 489 19.72 5.82 6.79
CA ALA A 489 18.45 6.00 7.50
C ALA A 489 18.39 5.15 8.77
N HIS A 490 18.88 3.90 8.73
CA HIS A 490 18.95 3.02 9.87
C HIS A 490 19.96 3.50 10.92
N ALA A 491 21.16 3.92 10.50
CA ALA A 491 22.17 4.49 11.39
C ALA A 491 21.69 5.74 12.14
N HIS A 492 20.79 6.50 11.52
CA HIS A 492 20.14 7.67 12.14
C HIS A 492 18.80 7.33 12.84
N GLY A 493 18.50 6.06 13.11
CA GLY A 493 17.28 5.63 13.80
C GLY A 493 15.98 6.07 13.13
N GLY A 494 15.95 6.09 11.80
CA GLY A 494 14.78 6.51 11.00
C GLY A 494 14.65 8.04 10.83
N ASN A 495 15.66 8.82 11.22
CA ASN A 495 15.67 10.27 10.98
C ASN A 495 16.02 10.59 9.52
N TRP A 496 15.02 10.60 8.65
CA TRP A 496 15.15 10.84 7.23
C TRP A 496 15.86 12.16 6.88
N ARG A 497 15.70 13.22 7.67
CA ARG A 497 16.39 14.50 7.43
C ARG A 497 17.90 14.40 7.66
N ALA A 498 18.33 13.64 8.66
CA ALA A 498 19.74 13.38 8.93
C ALA A 498 20.33 12.49 7.83
N ALA A 499 19.64 11.41 7.45
CA ALA A 499 20.05 10.52 6.38
C ALA A 499 20.20 11.25 5.02
N LEU A 500 19.26 12.14 4.68
CA LEU A 500 19.33 12.94 3.44
C LEU A 500 20.57 13.85 3.41
N ARG A 501 20.88 14.54 4.52
CA ARG A 501 22.06 15.41 4.58
C ARG A 501 23.35 14.62 4.33
N GLU A 502 23.50 13.47 4.99
CA GLU A 502 24.69 12.64 4.82
C GLU A 502 24.75 12.01 3.41
N TRP A 503 23.62 11.63 2.84
CA TRP A 503 23.50 11.16 1.47
C TRP A 503 23.96 12.21 0.45
N ASP A 504 23.52 13.47 0.60
CA ASP A 504 23.90 14.57 -0.27
C ASP A 504 25.40 14.89 -0.16
N GLU A 505 25.98 14.80 1.05
CA GLU A 505 27.43 14.96 1.28
C GLU A 505 28.24 13.85 0.60
N LEU A 506 27.78 12.59 0.66
CA LEU A 506 28.42 11.47 -0.02
C LEU A 506 28.36 11.62 -1.54
N ALA A 507 27.20 12.03 -2.07
CA ALA A 507 27.05 12.30 -3.50
C ALA A 507 27.98 13.43 -3.98
N ALA A 508 28.10 14.52 -3.21
CA ALA A 508 29.01 15.61 -3.53
C ALA A 508 30.48 15.18 -3.54
N ARG A 509 30.91 14.35 -2.60
CA ARG A 509 32.29 13.79 -2.57
C ARG A 509 32.57 12.87 -3.77
N ALA A 510 31.59 12.06 -4.19
CA ALA A 510 31.74 11.16 -5.33
C ALA A 510 31.85 11.88 -6.68
N VAL A 511 31.35 13.13 -6.79
CA VAL A 511 31.49 13.97 -7.99
C VAL A 511 32.87 14.68 -8.04
N MET A 512 33.50 14.86 -6.87
CA MET A 512 34.84 15.53 -6.77
C MET A 512 36.02 14.53 -6.90
N ALA A 513 35.75 13.23 -6.77
CA ALA A 513 36.75 12.16 -6.90
C ALA A 513 36.72 11.53 -8.30
#